data_065c4ddb91441bb64cbb724512c87a30
#
_entry.id   065c4ddb91441bb64cbb724512c87a30
#
_cell.length_a   1.000
_cell.length_b   1.000
_cell.length_c   1.000
_cell.angle_alpha   90.00
_cell.angle_beta   90.00
_cell.angle_gamma   90.00
#
_symmetry.space_group_name_H-M   'P 1'
#
loop_
_entity.id
_entity.type
_entity.pdbx_description
1 polymer ?
#
loop_
_entity_poly.entity_id
_entity_poly.type
_entity_poly.pdbx_seq_one_letter_code
_entity_poly.pdbx_strand_id
1 'polypeptide(L)'
;MHAFDVLGDPVRRRILELLADGELTSGAICAIVQEEFGITQPAVSQHLRVLRDSGLATVRPEGTRRLYAVNSEPLQELDAWLDRFRRFWTPHLDALATELARGRRDRRLGRTPPSERGKNP
;
A
#
# COMPACT_ATOMS: atom_id res chain seq x y z
N MET A 1 13.17 -7.43 -11.91
CA MET A 1 12.41 -8.24 -10.95
C MET A 1 10.95 -7.91 -11.11
N HIS A 2 10.12 -8.93 -11.23
CA HIS A 2 8.69 -8.70 -11.44
C HIS A 2 8.04 -8.18 -10.16
N ALA A 3 6.94 -7.42 -10.33
CA ALA A 3 6.26 -6.83 -9.18
C ALA A 3 5.84 -7.87 -8.14
N PHE A 4 5.39 -9.06 -8.57
CA PHE A 4 5.04 -10.10 -7.62
C PHE A 4 6.23 -10.52 -6.76
N ASP A 5 7.40 -10.61 -7.36
CA ASP A 5 8.60 -10.98 -6.61
C ASP A 5 8.94 -9.91 -5.59
N VAL A 6 8.82 -8.66 -5.99
CA VAL A 6 9.10 -7.55 -5.09
C VAL A 6 8.14 -7.55 -3.91
N LEU A 7 6.86 -7.75 -4.18
CA LEU A 7 5.84 -7.73 -3.13
C LEU A 7 5.84 -8.98 -2.27
N GLY A 8 6.66 -9.97 -2.60
CA GLY A 8 6.81 -11.13 -1.74
C GLY A 8 7.53 -10.87 -0.44
N ASP A 9 8.20 -9.73 -0.31
CA ASP A 9 8.95 -9.39 0.88
C ASP A 9 8.15 -8.46 1.78
N PRO A 10 7.99 -8.79 3.07
CA PRO A 10 7.17 -7.96 3.96
C PRO A 10 7.74 -6.57 4.21
N VAL A 11 9.06 -6.41 4.20
CA VAL A 11 9.66 -5.10 4.39
C VAL A 11 9.32 -4.21 3.21
N ARG A 12 9.44 -4.74 1.99
CA ARG A 12 9.13 -3.94 0.81
C ARG A 12 7.65 -3.58 0.75
N ARG A 13 6.77 -4.51 1.14
CA ARG A 13 5.35 -4.16 1.22
C ARG A 13 5.11 -3.04 2.22
N ARG A 14 5.78 -3.10 3.37
CA ARG A 14 5.60 -2.06 4.39
C ARG A 14 6.06 -0.71 3.88
N ILE A 15 7.19 -0.68 3.17
CA ILE A 15 7.68 0.59 2.60
C ILE A 15 6.63 1.17 1.66
N LEU A 16 6.06 0.35 0.79
CA LEU A 16 5.03 0.86 -0.13
C LEU A 16 3.81 1.35 0.62
N GLU A 17 3.42 0.69 1.71
CA GLU A 17 2.30 1.15 2.51
C GLU A 17 2.57 2.52 3.12
N LEU A 18 3.80 2.72 3.59
CA LEU A 18 4.18 4.02 4.12
C LEU A 18 4.10 5.09 3.04
N LEU A 19 4.57 4.77 1.84
CA LEU A 19 4.57 5.71 0.74
C LEU A 19 3.17 5.97 0.19
N ALA A 20 2.23 5.08 0.47
CA ALA A 20 0.85 5.28 0.01
C ALA A 20 0.23 6.53 0.65
N ASP A 21 0.74 6.95 1.80
CA ASP A 21 0.23 8.14 2.48
C ASP A 21 0.94 9.42 2.04
N GLY A 22 1.94 9.30 1.17
CA GLY A 22 2.65 10.47 0.67
C GLY A 22 4.15 10.20 0.55
N GLU A 23 4.85 11.14 -0.09
CA GLU A 23 6.28 11.02 -0.25
C GLU A 23 7.00 11.02 1.08
N LEU A 24 8.09 10.27 1.16
CA LEU A 24 8.95 10.24 2.34
C LEU A 24 10.40 10.26 1.92
N THR A 25 11.23 10.87 2.76
CA THR A 25 12.67 10.83 2.53
C THR A 25 13.20 9.44 2.84
N SER A 26 14.33 9.09 2.23
CA SER A 26 14.97 7.81 2.55
C SER A 26 15.31 7.72 4.03
N GLY A 27 15.68 8.83 4.65
CA GLY A 27 15.98 8.82 6.09
C GLY A 27 14.76 8.51 6.94
N ALA A 28 13.60 9.09 6.58
CA ALA A 28 12.38 8.81 7.32
C ALA A 28 11.97 7.36 7.16
N ILE A 29 12.07 6.83 5.95
CA ILE A 29 11.76 5.42 5.70
C ILE A 29 12.67 4.53 6.53
N CYS A 30 13.97 4.82 6.51
CA CYS A 30 14.93 4.03 7.28
C CYS A 30 14.59 4.02 8.76
N ALA A 31 14.29 5.19 9.32
CA ALA A 31 13.99 5.28 10.75
C ALA A 31 12.79 4.40 11.13
N ILE A 32 11.74 4.47 10.34
CA ILE A 32 10.53 3.71 10.64
C ILE A 32 10.77 2.21 10.47
N VAL A 33 11.38 1.83 9.36
CA VAL A 33 11.54 0.42 9.03
C VAL A 33 12.53 -0.26 9.96
N GLN A 34 13.61 0.43 10.32
CA GLN A 34 14.56 -0.13 11.26
C GLN A 34 13.91 -0.37 12.62
N GLU A 35 13.07 0.55 13.03
CA GLU A 35 12.38 0.39 14.30
C GLU A 35 11.41 -0.79 14.24
N GLU A 36 10.68 -0.95 13.16
CA GLU A 36 9.65 -1.97 13.07
C GLU A 36 10.21 -3.37 12.84
N PHE A 37 11.29 -3.49 12.07
CA PHE A 37 11.78 -4.79 11.65
C PHE A 37 13.12 -5.17 12.26
N GLY A 38 13.79 -4.24 12.92
CA GLY A 38 15.07 -4.56 13.53
C GLY A 38 16.18 -4.86 12.53
N ILE A 39 16.12 -4.30 11.35
CA ILE A 39 17.14 -4.54 10.33
C ILE A 39 18.07 -3.33 10.22
N THR A 40 19.18 -3.51 9.53
CA THR A 40 20.18 -2.47 9.42
C THR A 40 19.83 -1.47 8.33
N GLN A 41 20.47 -0.29 8.40
CA GLN A 41 20.28 0.71 7.37
C GLN A 41 20.67 0.20 5.97
N PRO A 42 21.82 -0.50 5.80
CA PRO A 42 22.12 -1.05 4.48
C PRO A 42 21.04 -2.01 3.96
N ALA A 43 20.40 -2.76 4.88
CA ALA A 43 19.32 -3.65 4.46
C ALA A 43 18.13 -2.84 3.95
N VAL A 44 17.77 -1.76 4.64
CA VAL A 44 16.69 -0.90 4.18
C VAL A 44 17.04 -0.29 2.83
N SER A 45 18.28 0.18 2.68
CA SER A 45 18.71 0.77 1.42
C SER A 45 18.62 -0.23 0.26
N GLN A 46 18.92 -1.50 0.54
CA GLN A 46 18.81 -2.53 -0.48
C GLN A 46 17.36 -2.72 -0.91
N HIS A 47 16.43 -2.73 0.04
CA HIS A 47 15.01 -2.84 -0.28
C HIS A 47 14.54 -1.64 -1.09
N LEU A 48 15.00 -0.44 -0.75
CA LEU A 48 14.64 0.75 -1.51
C LEU A 48 15.15 0.66 -2.94
N ARG A 49 16.36 0.13 -3.12
CA ARG A 49 16.91 -0.03 -4.46
C ARG A 49 16.06 -0.99 -5.28
N VAL A 50 15.65 -2.10 -4.68
CA VAL A 50 14.82 -3.08 -5.38
C VAL A 50 13.50 -2.44 -5.80
N LEU A 51 12.87 -1.67 -4.90
CA LEU A 51 11.61 -0.99 -5.23
C LEU A 51 11.79 -0.01 -6.38
N ARG A 52 12.89 0.75 -6.36
CA ARG A 52 13.15 1.71 -7.42
C ARG A 52 13.46 1.01 -8.73
N ASP A 53 14.32 0.01 -8.70
CA ASP A 53 14.76 -0.66 -9.93
C ASP A 53 13.63 -1.45 -10.58
N SER A 54 12.66 -1.92 -9.79
CA SER A 54 11.51 -2.65 -10.31
C SER A 54 10.39 -1.71 -10.76
N GLY A 55 10.55 -0.41 -10.57
CA GLY A 55 9.56 0.55 -11.00
C GLY A 55 8.40 0.77 -10.05
N LEU A 56 8.42 0.13 -8.87
CA LEU A 56 7.33 0.30 -7.89
C LEU A 56 7.46 1.59 -7.10
N ALA A 57 8.64 2.18 -7.08
CA ALA A 57 8.86 3.47 -6.43
C ALA A 57 9.66 4.36 -7.35
N THR A 58 9.41 5.66 -7.25
CA THR A 58 10.23 6.67 -7.91
C THR A 58 10.98 7.44 -6.85
N VAL A 59 12.08 8.07 -7.25
CA VAL A 59 12.87 8.86 -6.34
C VAL A 59 13.23 10.17 -7.04
N ARG A 60 13.15 11.26 -6.29
CA ARG A 60 13.59 12.57 -6.80
C ARG A 60 14.44 13.26 -5.75
N PRO A 61 15.42 14.03 -6.19
CA PRO A 61 16.24 14.78 -5.23
C PRO A 61 15.49 16.00 -4.72
N GLU A 62 15.79 16.37 -3.49
CA GLU A 62 15.29 17.62 -2.92
C GLU A 62 16.39 18.12 -1.98
N GLY A 63 17.22 19.03 -2.49
CA GLY A 63 18.41 19.43 -1.75
C GLY A 63 19.34 18.26 -1.61
N THR A 64 19.75 17.96 -0.37
CA THR A 64 20.61 16.83 -0.10
C THR A 64 19.84 15.55 0.20
N ARG A 65 18.52 15.60 0.10
CA ARG A 65 17.67 14.46 0.43
C ARG A 65 17.11 13.82 -0.81
N ARG A 66 16.61 12.60 -0.65
CA ARG A 66 15.95 11.88 -1.71
C ARG A 66 14.54 11.55 -1.25
N LEU A 67 13.56 11.94 -2.05
CA LEU A 67 12.16 11.69 -1.75
C LEU A 67 11.66 10.53 -2.59
N TYR A 68 11.08 9.56 -1.91
CA TYR A 68 10.52 8.39 -2.56
C TYR A 68 9.00 8.51 -2.63
N ALA A 69 8.43 8.01 -3.71
CA ALA A 69 6.98 7.99 -3.91
C ALA A 69 6.59 6.69 -4.58
N VAL A 70 5.35 6.27 -4.37
CA VAL A 70 4.81 5.10 -5.05
C VAL A 70 4.64 5.41 -6.53
N ASN A 71 4.99 4.46 -7.37
CA ASN A 71 4.61 4.48 -8.77
C ASN A 71 3.52 3.44 -8.94
N SER A 72 2.31 3.89 -9.26
CA SER A 72 1.16 3.00 -9.28
C SER A 72 1.08 2.10 -10.49
N GLU A 73 1.87 2.38 -11.52
CA GLU A 73 1.75 1.65 -12.78
C GLU A 73 1.93 0.14 -12.64
N PRO A 74 3.00 -0.34 -11.98
CA PRO A 74 3.11 -1.79 -11.79
C PRO A 74 1.99 -2.37 -10.93
N LEU A 75 1.46 -1.59 -9.98
CA LEU A 75 0.35 -2.06 -9.16
C LEU A 75 -0.92 -2.19 -9.99
N GLN A 76 -1.11 -1.31 -10.96
CA GLN A 76 -2.24 -1.41 -11.86
C GLN A 76 -2.14 -2.67 -12.72
N GLU A 77 -0.93 -3.04 -13.12
CA GLU A 77 -0.74 -4.27 -13.86
C GLU A 77 -1.10 -5.50 -13.04
N LEU A 78 -0.75 -5.47 -11.75
CA LEU A 78 -1.13 -6.55 -10.85
C LEU A 78 -2.65 -6.62 -10.71
N ASP A 79 -3.29 -5.47 -10.59
CA ASP A 79 -4.74 -5.41 -10.47
C ASP A 79 -5.41 -5.99 -11.71
N ALA A 80 -4.89 -5.66 -12.89
CA ALA A 80 -5.42 -6.21 -14.14
C ALA A 80 -5.26 -7.72 -14.19
N TRP A 81 -4.13 -8.23 -13.70
CA TRP A 81 -3.94 -9.68 -13.67
C TRP A 81 -4.95 -10.35 -12.75
N LEU A 82 -5.26 -9.70 -11.63
CA LEU A 82 -6.21 -10.25 -10.68
C LEU A 82 -7.64 -10.32 -11.24
N ASP A 83 -7.94 -9.54 -12.27
CA ASP A 83 -9.26 -9.57 -12.89
C ASP A 83 -9.65 -10.97 -13.33
N ARG A 84 -8.68 -11.78 -13.73
CA ARG A 84 -8.95 -13.15 -14.17
C ARG A 84 -9.61 -13.99 -13.10
N PHE A 85 -9.45 -13.61 -11.85
CA PHE A 85 -9.90 -14.41 -10.72
C PHE A 85 -11.05 -13.77 -9.96
N ARG A 86 -11.52 -12.60 -10.39
CA ARG A 86 -12.52 -11.86 -9.62
C ARG A 86 -13.83 -12.62 -9.52
N ARG A 87 -14.14 -13.48 -10.48
CA ARG A 87 -15.38 -14.27 -10.42
C ARG A 87 -15.43 -15.15 -9.18
N PHE A 88 -14.29 -15.42 -8.55
CA PHE A 88 -14.25 -16.26 -7.35
C PHE A 88 -14.67 -15.50 -6.10
N TRP A 89 -14.63 -14.17 -6.12
CA TRP A 89 -14.97 -13.39 -4.93
C TRP A 89 -15.87 -12.19 -5.21
N THR A 90 -16.19 -11.91 -6.46
CA THR A 90 -16.99 -10.73 -6.79
C THR A 90 -18.37 -10.71 -6.10
N PRO A 91 -19.13 -11.82 -6.07
CA PRO A 91 -20.42 -11.76 -5.36
C PRO A 91 -20.27 -11.39 -3.90
N HIS A 92 -19.20 -11.89 -3.24
CA HIS A 92 -18.95 -11.53 -1.85
C HIS A 92 -18.60 -10.06 -1.73
N LEU A 93 -17.75 -9.57 -2.63
CA LEU A 93 -17.36 -8.17 -2.62
C LEU A 93 -18.55 -7.26 -2.92
N ASP A 94 -19.42 -7.69 -3.80
CA ASP A 94 -20.61 -6.91 -4.11
C ASP A 94 -21.50 -6.76 -2.86
N ALA A 95 -21.63 -7.83 -2.08
CA ALA A 95 -22.39 -7.76 -0.84
C ALA A 95 -21.76 -6.76 0.12
N LEU A 96 -20.43 -6.81 0.26
CA LEU A 96 -19.75 -5.87 1.13
C LEU A 96 -19.90 -4.43 0.64
N ALA A 97 -19.79 -4.23 -0.65
CA ALA A 97 -19.95 -2.90 -1.21
C ALA A 97 -21.35 -2.36 -0.94
N THR A 98 -22.36 -3.22 -1.04
CA THR A 98 -23.71 -2.84 -0.75
C THR A 98 -23.88 -2.41 0.69
N GLU A 99 -23.27 -3.15 1.61
CA GLU A 99 -23.36 -2.80 3.01
C GLU A 99 -22.63 -1.51 3.33
N LEU A 100 -21.48 -1.30 2.71
CA LEU A 100 -20.75 -0.06 2.91
C LEU A 100 -21.55 1.13 2.38
N ALA A 101 -22.22 0.95 1.25
CA ALA A 101 -23.06 2.02 0.70
C ALA A 101 -24.21 2.33 1.63
N ARG A 102 -24.83 1.31 2.21
CA ARG A 102 -25.89 1.52 3.19
C ARG A 102 -25.37 2.24 4.41
N GLY A 103 -24.22 1.84 4.91
CA GLY A 103 -23.61 2.50 6.05
C GLY A 103 -23.36 3.97 5.80
N ARG A 104 -22.85 4.30 4.64
CA ARG A 104 -22.62 5.70 4.30
C ARG A 104 -23.89 6.49 4.21
N ARG A 105 -24.93 5.89 3.64
CA ARG A 105 -26.23 6.56 3.54
C ARG A 105 -26.83 6.79 4.92
N ASP A 106 -26.74 5.79 5.79
CA ASP A 106 -27.27 5.93 7.15
C ASP A 106 -26.56 7.03 7.90
N ARG A 107 -25.26 7.15 7.74
CA ARG A 107 -24.52 8.23 8.39
C ARG A 107 -24.95 9.59 7.87
N ARG A 108 -25.15 9.70 6.57
CA ARG A 108 -25.63 10.97 6.02
C ARG A 108 -26.99 11.34 6.54
N LEU A 109 -27.81 10.34 6.83
CA LEU A 109 -29.15 10.56 7.36
C LEU A 109 -29.17 10.67 8.88
N GLY A 110 -27.97 10.68 9.52
CA GLY A 110 -27.91 10.84 10.96
C GLY A 110 -28.08 9.55 11.74
N ARG A 111 -27.91 8.40 11.09
CA ARG A 111 -28.04 7.11 11.75
C ARG A 111 -26.71 6.41 11.78
N THR A 112 -26.47 5.66 12.85
CA THR A 112 -25.24 4.91 12.99
C THR A 112 -25.54 3.45 12.68
N PRO A 113 -24.93 2.88 11.63
CA PRO A 113 -25.20 1.48 11.30
C PRO A 113 -24.58 0.57 12.35
N PRO A 114 -25.26 -0.51 12.68
CA PRO A 114 -24.73 -1.44 13.67
C PRO A 114 -23.39 -2.05 13.26
N SER A 115 -23.16 -2.21 11.97
CA SER A 115 -21.96 -2.84 11.49
C SER A 115 -20.72 -2.00 11.72
N GLU A 116 -20.93 -0.73 12.07
CA GLU A 116 -19.78 0.11 12.31
C GLU A 116 -19.16 -0.12 13.62
N ARG A 117 -19.91 -0.74 14.51
CA ARG A 117 -19.38 -0.89 15.75
C ARG A 117 -18.33 -1.84 15.74
N GLY A 118 -17.34 -1.63 16.20
CA GLY A 118 -16.31 -2.54 16.26
C GLY A 118 -15.50 -2.76 15.11
N LYS A 119 -15.61 -2.16 14.15
CA LYS A 119 -14.92 -2.41 13.16
C LYS A 119 -14.34 -1.55 12.62
N ASN A 120 -13.77 -1.37 12.43
CA ASN A 120 -13.35 -0.62 11.90
C ASN A 120 -12.81 -0.98 11.04
N PRO A 121 -13.06 -1.10 10.34
CA PRO A 121 -12.53 -1.74 9.27
C PRO A 121 -11.46 -1.14 8.65
#